data_f99916e6836e9f44112c30bd3cfd5e0c
#
_entry.id   f99916e6836e9f44112c30bd3cfd5e0c
#
_cell.length_a   1.000
_cell.length_b   1.000
_cell.length_c   1.000
_cell.angle_alpha   90.00
_cell.angle_beta   90.00
_cell.angle_gamma   90.00
#
_symmetry.space_group_name_H-M   'P 1'
#
loop_
_entity.id
_entity.type
_entity.pdbx_description
1 polymer ?
#
loop_
_entity_poly.entity_id
_entity_poly.type
_entity_poly.pdbx_seq_one_letter_code
_entity_poly.pdbx_strand_id
1 'polypeptide(L)'
;MKRILFLILIFLTACSGAEPIPTSYFAASSPPQPDSVILTVDSTSEQIQHAMIESATKWTTLQMTGTITWYIADGSTQAFQEQNWIDPLNNRYKVNLNGTNNAADKIVKFSDGTNINNVNLNSGLVETSSYPDFARVGQYIPPVSADTAYPNPMWGQMGTPLSEMAFSANYAQGAGTFKPLKLETIAGRETLVVEWTRASESQPSFKAWLDTSTAVILKLQEFGDKDGTYALQGERVVNEVVYNQTFAPTLFAMPADFTPAVMPTQVGSLPIETESALSGVEAQKTAGELYFFLLPHQAGASIQLAKVSGVCVFDSVNCPPMQIVNVPFPFNFTLDVLRWSPDGKYAAFSYSDNANGTPTKLWLFDPVAGTWTSLAEFPYIDPPFWSPDGAWIAFRTQDGLGGEDVYIVRRDGSEMKSLSKNLPAEGKPYIMDSWLTDNIIMRSALPRTSGNTYTSYLVRASDGSARPMFETEAAKSQFTAAPDATLLAYDDYDPTSQKHTLKVMGTDGSNPQTLANFTGGGIYPIVWSPNSQWITFNYNSISTDGKPSAEVYIVSRDGKTLSSLYKGTTVGRLLFSPNGKYLLVEETTSSMGGHLFLVNLATLETKILQAPGLSTDYDWYAPSWRP
;
A
#
# COMPACT_ATOMS: atom_id res chain seq x y z
N MET A 1 -40.08 -24.94 -48.02
CA MET A 1 -38.62 -24.89 -47.95
C MET A 1 -38.13 -23.47 -48.21
N LYS A 2 -38.37 -22.58 -47.31
CA LYS A 2 -37.89 -21.18 -47.25
C LYS A 2 -37.96 -20.81 -45.79
N ARG A 3 -36.82 -20.81 -45.09
CA ARG A 3 -36.61 -20.20 -43.77
C ARG A 3 -35.33 -20.78 -43.19
N ILE A 4 -34.18 -20.35 -43.66
CA ILE A 4 -32.87 -20.39 -42.98
C ILE A 4 -31.96 -19.53 -43.86
N LEU A 5 -32.07 -18.21 -43.74
CA LEU A 5 -31.07 -17.25 -44.28
C LEU A 5 -31.34 -15.85 -43.75
N PHE A 6 -31.48 -15.73 -42.39
CA PHE A 6 -31.62 -14.39 -41.79
C PHE A 6 -31.13 -14.35 -40.35
N LEU A 7 -30.05 -15.09 -40.06
CA LEU A 7 -29.49 -15.10 -38.70
C LEU A 7 -27.96 -15.12 -38.66
N ILE A 8 -27.29 -14.58 -39.68
CA ILE A 8 -25.82 -14.45 -39.68
C ILE A 8 -25.39 -13.03 -40.12
N LEU A 9 -26.11 -12.00 -39.68
CA LEU A 9 -25.66 -10.63 -39.95
C LEU A 9 -25.85 -9.67 -38.77
N ILE A 10 -25.85 -10.16 -37.53
CA ILE A 10 -25.94 -9.32 -36.33
C ILE A 10 -24.80 -9.63 -35.33
N PHE A 11 -23.70 -10.24 -35.75
CA PHE A 11 -22.56 -10.49 -34.85
C PHE A 11 -21.22 -9.94 -35.37
N LEU A 12 -21.25 -8.84 -36.11
CA LEU A 12 -20.01 -8.18 -36.57
C LEU A 12 -19.98 -6.66 -36.33
N THR A 13 -20.72 -6.15 -35.33
CA THR A 13 -20.63 -4.72 -34.95
C THR A 13 -20.58 -4.53 -33.44
N ALA A 14 -19.88 -5.40 -32.75
CA ALA A 14 -19.66 -5.26 -31.30
C ALA A 14 -18.18 -5.39 -30.93
N CYS A 15 -17.31 -4.70 -31.66
CA CYS A 15 -15.91 -4.49 -31.27
C CYS A 15 -15.37 -3.24 -31.94
N SER A 16 -15.95 -2.08 -31.64
CA SER A 16 -15.28 -0.78 -31.86
C SER A 16 -16.10 0.31 -31.18
N GLY A 17 -15.92 0.45 -29.93
CA GLY A 17 -16.54 1.51 -29.18
C GLY A 17 -15.94 1.61 -27.82
N ALA A 18 -14.62 1.78 -27.74
CA ALA A 18 -14.11 2.61 -26.66
C ALA A 18 -14.76 3.97 -26.91
N GLU A 19 -15.73 4.35 -26.09
CA GLU A 19 -16.26 5.71 -26.10
C GLU A 19 -15.06 6.65 -26.03
N PRO A 20 -15.00 7.70 -26.88
CA PRO A 20 -13.91 8.64 -26.83
C PRO A 20 -13.90 9.23 -25.42
N ILE A 21 -12.77 9.11 -24.73
CA ILE A 21 -12.53 9.73 -23.42
C ILE A 21 -12.89 11.22 -23.59
N PRO A 22 -13.79 11.77 -22.77
CA PRO A 22 -14.25 13.14 -22.93
C PRO A 22 -13.09 14.13 -22.84
N THR A 23 -13.10 15.11 -23.71
CA THR A 23 -11.99 16.02 -23.95
C THR A 23 -11.82 17.13 -22.93
N SER A 24 -12.69 17.30 -21.95
CA SER A 24 -12.58 18.38 -20.97
C SER A 24 -13.43 18.14 -19.73
N TYR A 25 -12.76 18.07 -18.58
CA TYR A 25 -13.41 18.14 -17.26
C TYR A 25 -13.80 19.55 -16.88
N PHE A 26 -12.92 20.50 -17.20
CA PHE A 26 -13.18 21.89 -16.99
C PHE A 26 -13.68 22.47 -18.30
N ALA A 27 -14.88 23.01 -18.30
CA ALA A 27 -15.43 23.65 -19.48
C ALA A 27 -14.47 24.76 -19.95
N ALA A 28 -14.21 24.80 -21.24
CA ALA A 28 -13.37 25.84 -21.83
C ALA A 28 -13.84 27.21 -21.33
N SER A 29 -12.96 27.93 -20.68
CA SER A 29 -12.93 29.38 -20.38
C SER A 29 -14.20 30.22 -20.56
N SER A 30 -15.35 29.72 -20.19
CA SER A 30 -16.52 30.58 -19.98
C SER A 30 -16.50 31.04 -18.53
N PRO A 31 -16.61 32.33 -18.24
CA PRO A 31 -16.85 32.78 -16.88
C PRO A 31 -18.09 32.08 -16.31
N PRO A 32 -18.17 31.88 -14.97
CA PRO A 32 -19.31 31.20 -14.37
C PRO A 32 -20.60 31.80 -14.88
N GLN A 33 -21.46 30.95 -15.42
CA GLN A 33 -22.77 31.40 -15.92
C GLN A 33 -23.60 31.92 -14.76
N PRO A 34 -24.40 33.00 -14.93
CA PRO A 34 -25.19 33.61 -13.87
C PRO A 34 -26.27 32.74 -13.24
N ASP A 35 -26.59 31.62 -13.84
CA ASP A 35 -27.68 30.73 -13.42
C ASP A 35 -27.25 29.62 -12.43
N SER A 36 -26.08 29.75 -11.80
CA SER A 36 -25.69 28.80 -10.74
C SER A 36 -26.61 28.99 -9.54
N VAL A 37 -27.23 27.90 -9.08
CA VAL A 37 -28.07 27.87 -7.88
C VAL A 37 -27.25 28.38 -6.72
N ILE A 38 -27.63 29.52 -6.14
CA ILE A 38 -27.03 30.05 -4.93
C ILE A 38 -27.55 29.19 -3.76
N LEU A 39 -26.65 28.59 -3.02
CA LEU A 39 -27.01 27.79 -1.83
C LEU A 39 -27.59 28.70 -0.75
N THR A 40 -28.74 28.29 -0.20
CA THR A 40 -29.45 29.01 0.87
C THR A 40 -29.84 28.04 1.98
N VAL A 41 -30.36 28.57 3.09
CA VAL A 41 -30.88 27.74 4.20
C VAL A 41 -32.11 26.90 3.80
N ASP A 42 -32.78 27.23 2.71
CA ASP A 42 -33.92 26.50 2.16
C ASP A 42 -33.49 25.46 1.11
N SER A 43 -32.20 25.35 0.80
CA SER A 43 -31.68 24.34 -0.14
C SER A 43 -31.92 22.92 0.37
N THR A 44 -32.43 22.05 -0.49
CA THR A 44 -32.64 20.64 -0.15
C THR A 44 -31.31 19.88 -0.09
N SER A 45 -31.30 18.73 0.59
CA SER A 45 -30.13 17.84 0.63
C SER A 45 -29.60 17.51 -0.77
N GLU A 46 -30.50 17.23 -1.71
CA GLU A 46 -30.18 16.90 -3.09
C GLU A 46 -29.57 18.08 -3.85
N GLN A 47 -30.09 19.30 -3.64
CA GLN A 47 -29.52 20.51 -4.22
C GLN A 47 -28.11 20.81 -3.69
N ILE A 48 -27.87 20.59 -2.39
CA ILE A 48 -26.57 20.79 -1.75
C ILE A 48 -25.58 19.77 -2.32
N GLN A 49 -25.96 18.49 -2.36
CA GLN A 49 -25.11 17.43 -2.90
C GLN A 49 -24.75 17.67 -4.36
N HIS A 50 -25.72 18.04 -5.18
CA HIS A 50 -25.50 18.37 -6.61
C HIS A 50 -24.56 19.57 -6.78
N ALA A 51 -24.75 20.64 -5.99
CA ALA A 51 -23.86 21.79 -6.03
C ALA A 51 -22.41 21.44 -5.66
N MET A 52 -22.21 20.56 -4.68
CA MET A 52 -20.88 20.06 -4.30
C MET A 52 -20.25 19.23 -5.42
N ILE A 53 -21.00 18.36 -6.09
CA ILE A 53 -20.53 17.56 -7.23
C ILE A 53 -20.06 18.47 -8.38
N GLU A 54 -20.82 19.52 -8.68
CA GLU A 54 -20.49 20.45 -9.75
C GLU A 54 -19.49 21.55 -9.35
N SER A 55 -19.07 21.64 -8.11
CA SER A 55 -18.26 22.75 -7.57
C SER A 55 -17.05 23.11 -8.43
N ALA A 56 -16.30 22.10 -8.90
CA ALA A 56 -15.11 22.31 -9.70
C ALA A 56 -15.37 22.91 -11.10
N THR A 57 -16.62 22.99 -11.54
CA THR A 57 -17.03 23.66 -12.79
C THR A 57 -17.30 25.16 -12.61
N LYS A 58 -17.38 25.65 -11.38
CA LYS A 58 -17.74 27.02 -11.02
C LYS A 58 -16.56 27.98 -10.94
N TRP A 59 -15.34 27.49 -11.13
CA TRP A 59 -14.13 28.31 -11.10
C TRP A 59 -13.08 27.76 -12.08
N THR A 60 -12.18 28.61 -12.55
CA THR A 60 -11.12 28.25 -13.50
C THR A 60 -9.76 28.12 -12.84
N THR A 61 -9.50 28.94 -11.82
CA THR A 61 -8.33 28.88 -10.95
C THR A 61 -8.75 29.18 -9.53
N LEU A 62 -8.01 28.63 -8.55
CA LEU A 62 -8.32 28.81 -7.14
C LEU A 62 -7.02 29.00 -6.34
N GLN A 63 -6.98 30.02 -5.51
CA GLN A 63 -5.99 30.17 -4.46
C GLN A 63 -6.68 30.05 -3.10
N MET A 64 -6.12 29.23 -2.21
CA MET A 64 -6.59 29.06 -0.84
C MET A 64 -5.43 29.08 0.13
N THR A 65 -5.61 29.78 1.25
CA THR A 65 -4.69 29.73 2.39
C THR A 65 -5.48 29.41 3.65
N GLY A 66 -5.00 28.47 4.46
CA GLY A 66 -5.74 28.05 5.64
C GLY A 66 -4.95 27.28 6.67
N THR A 67 -5.64 26.93 7.73
CA THR A 67 -5.10 26.18 8.87
C THR A 67 -5.81 24.83 8.99
N ILE A 68 -5.04 23.79 9.24
CA ILE A 68 -5.51 22.45 9.55
C ILE A 68 -5.16 22.17 11.01
N THR A 69 -6.10 21.68 11.80
CA THR A 69 -5.88 21.30 13.19
C THR A 69 -6.42 19.88 13.42
N TRP A 70 -5.57 18.99 13.88
CA TRP A 70 -5.94 17.64 14.30
C TRP A 70 -5.95 17.55 15.83
N TYR A 71 -6.98 16.90 16.39
CA TYR A 71 -7.17 16.69 17.82
C TYR A 71 -6.77 15.25 18.17
N ILE A 72 -5.61 15.09 18.81
CA ILE A 72 -5.02 13.78 19.11
C ILE A 72 -5.65 13.17 20.38
N ALA A 73 -5.54 11.85 20.53
CA ALA A 73 -6.17 11.10 21.61
C ALA A 73 -5.70 11.53 23.02
N ASP A 74 -4.45 11.96 23.16
CA ASP A 74 -3.88 12.45 24.43
C ASP A 74 -4.31 13.87 24.82
N GLY A 75 -5.18 14.51 24.03
CA GLY A 75 -5.66 15.88 24.23
C GLY A 75 -4.75 16.95 23.62
N SER A 76 -3.63 16.57 23.00
CA SER A 76 -2.78 17.49 22.23
C SER A 76 -3.38 17.83 20.88
N THR A 77 -2.84 18.86 20.22
CA THR A 77 -3.23 19.25 18.87
C THR A 77 -2.01 19.33 17.96
N GLN A 78 -2.19 18.92 16.71
CA GLN A 78 -1.23 19.21 15.64
C GLN A 78 -1.86 20.25 14.70
N ALA A 79 -1.11 21.30 14.39
CA ALA A 79 -1.58 22.34 13.48
C ALA A 79 -0.61 22.56 12.34
N PHE A 80 -1.16 22.83 11.14
CA PHE A 80 -0.43 23.07 9.91
C PHE A 80 -1.00 24.31 9.22
N GLN A 81 -0.14 25.03 8.50
CA GLN A 81 -0.53 26.08 7.58
C GLN A 81 -0.36 25.55 6.16
N GLU A 82 -1.40 25.68 5.35
CA GLU A 82 -1.37 25.24 3.96
C GLU A 82 -1.77 26.38 3.02
N GLN A 83 -1.07 26.47 1.88
CA GLN A 83 -1.38 27.39 0.79
C GLN A 83 -1.46 26.60 -0.50
N ASN A 84 -2.54 26.78 -1.25
CA ASN A 84 -2.79 26.11 -2.53
C ASN A 84 -3.01 27.12 -3.64
N TRP A 85 -2.41 26.84 -4.80
CA TRP A 85 -2.71 27.47 -6.09
C TRP A 85 -3.06 26.36 -7.05
N ILE A 86 -4.24 26.42 -7.66
CA ILE A 86 -4.81 25.36 -8.47
C ILE A 86 -5.22 25.94 -9.82
N ASP A 87 -4.65 25.41 -10.90
CA ASP A 87 -4.92 25.77 -12.30
C ASP A 87 -5.21 24.49 -13.11
N PRO A 88 -6.45 24.00 -13.03
CA PRO A 88 -6.82 22.70 -13.61
C PRO A 88 -6.67 22.65 -15.12
N LEU A 89 -6.99 23.74 -15.83
CA LEU A 89 -6.92 23.78 -17.30
C LEU A 89 -5.51 23.52 -17.85
N ASN A 90 -4.49 23.85 -17.06
CA ASN A 90 -3.10 23.64 -17.41
C ASN A 90 -2.44 22.47 -16.66
N ASN A 91 -3.21 21.66 -15.91
CA ASN A 91 -2.71 20.60 -15.02
C ASN A 91 -1.65 21.10 -14.02
N ARG A 92 -1.73 22.35 -13.59
CA ARG A 92 -0.77 23.00 -12.72
C ARG A 92 -1.35 23.20 -11.33
N TYR A 93 -0.53 22.96 -10.34
CA TYR A 93 -0.84 23.29 -8.96
C TYR A 93 0.45 23.56 -8.17
N LYS A 94 0.30 24.26 -7.06
CA LYS A 94 1.33 24.38 -6.03
C LYS A 94 0.69 24.30 -4.66
N VAL A 95 1.33 23.54 -3.78
CA VAL A 95 0.97 23.40 -2.37
C VAL A 95 2.20 23.74 -1.54
N ASN A 96 2.05 24.64 -0.58
CA ASN A 96 3.03 24.87 0.47
C ASN A 96 2.41 24.39 1.79
N LEU A 97 3.05 23.44 2.45
CA LEU A 97 2.63 22.91 3.75
C LEU A 97 3.71 23.19 4.79
N ASN A 98 3.34 23.82 5.89
CA ASN A 98 4.24 24.16 6.99
C ASN A 98 3.62 23.68 8.31
N GLY A 99 4.33 22.82 9.07
CA GLY A 99 3.94 22.47 10.43
C GLY A 99 4.12 23.67 11.39
N THR A 100 3.16 23.89 12.27
CA THR A 100 3.23 24.99 13.26
C THR A 100 3.88 24.56 14.57
N ASN A 101 3.80 23.26 14.91
CA ASN A 101 4.30 22.71 16.18
C ASN A 101 5.69 22.06 16.04
N ASN A 102 6.11 21.75 14.82
CA ASN A 102 7.48 21.31 14.50
C ASN A 102 7.95 22.12 13.29
N ALA A 103 8.93 22.99 13.49
CA ALA A 103 9.56 23.77 12.42
C ALA A 103 10.24 22.90 11.34
N ALA A 104 10.15 21.57 11.48
CA ALA A 104 10.90 20.61 10.69
C ALA A 104 10.31 20.34 9.30
N ASP A 105 8.99 20.51 9.08
CA ASP A 105 8.37 20.01 7.85
C ASP A 105 7.85 21.15 6.97
N LYS A 106 8.75 21.69 6.14
CA LYS A 106 8.38 22.59 5.04
C LYS A 106 8.39 21.81 3.73
N ILE A 107 7.20 21.48 3.25
CA ILE A 107 7.01 20.76 2.00
C ILE A 107 6.41 21.69 0.96
N VAL A 108 6.99 21.70 -0.23
CA VAL A 108 6.43 22.34 -1.42
C VAL A 108 6.19 21.26 -2.46
N LYS A 109 4.93 21.09 -2.84
CA LYS A 109 4.53 20.18 -3.91
C LYS A 109 3.96 20.99 -5.06
N PHE A 110 4.44 20.79 -6.28
CA PHE A 110 3.92 21.51 -7.43
C PHE A 110 3.95 20.70 -8.70
N SER A 111 3.07 21.07 -9.64
CA SER A 111 3.08 20.58 -11.01
C SER A 111 3.21 21.75 -11.98
N ASP A 112 4.11 21.61 -12.96
CA ASP A 112 4.25 22.54 -14.09
C ASP A 112 3.30 22.19 -15.27
N GLY A 113 2.47 21.16 -15.12
CA GLY A 113 1.59 20.59 -16.14
C GLY A 113 2.18 19.36 -16.84
N THR A 114 3.47 19.10 -16.69
CA THR A 114 4.19 17.95 -17.27
C THR A 114 4.71 17.03 -16.19
N ASN A 115 5.30 17.59 -15.16
CA ASN A 115 5.88 16.88 -14.04
C ASN A 115 5.26 17.31 -12.72
N ILE A 116 5.29 16.41 -11.75
CA ILE A 116 5.00 16.67 -10.35
C ILE A 116 6.32 16.67 -9.60
N ASN A 117 6.55 17.71 -8.82
CA ASN A 117 7.72 17.86 -7.98
C ASN A 117 7.31 17.95 -6.52
N ASN A 118 7.91 17.11 -5.68
CA ASN A 118 7.75 17.12 -4.23
C ASN A 118 9.07 17.53 -3.59
N VAL A 119 9.08 18.66 -2.92
CA VAL A 119 10.30 19.30 -2.41
C VAL A 119 10.22 19.42 -0.90
N ASN A 120 11.12 18.77 -0.20
CA ASN A 120 11.31 19.00 1.23
C ASN A 120 12.38 20.10 1.42
N LEU A 121 11.93 21.29 1.84
CA LEU A 121 12.81 22.46 1.96
C LEU A 121 13.85 22.32 3.08
N ASN A 122 13.63 21.42 4.05
CA ASN A 122 14.57 21.25 5.16
C ASN A 122 15.71 20.29 4.80
N SER A 123 15.37 19.18 4.14
CA SER A 123 16.36 18.18 3.72
C SER A 123 16.97 18.48 2.36
N GLY A 124 16.37 19.39 1.59
CA GLY A 124 16.77 19.67 0.20
C GLY A 124 16.39 18.56 -0.78
N LEU A 125 15.62 17.55 -0.35
CA LEU A 125 15.18 16.45 -1.20
C LEU A 125 14.18 16.93 -2.24
N VAL A 126 14.36 16.50 -3.49
CA VAL A 126 13.44 16.72 -4.60
C VAL A 126 13.08 15.38 -5.21
N GLU A 127 11.78 15.11 -5.31
CA GLU A 127 11.26 13.98 -6.03
C GLU A 127 10.46 14.48 -7.22
N THR A 128 10.78 13.98 -8.40
CA THR A 128 10.08 14.35 -9.64
C THR A 128 9.48 13.13 -10.28
N SER A 129 8.20 13.21 -10.63
CA SER A 129 7.48 12.20 -11.41
C SER A 129 6.72 12.85 -12.56
N SER A 130 6.40 12.09 -13.60
CA SER A 130 5.54 12.59 -14.68
C SER A 130 4.11 12.80 -14.17
N TYR A 131 3.46 13.85 -14.64
CA TYR A 131 2.03 14.05 -14.36
C TYR A 131 1.23 12.92 -15.02
N PRO A 132 0.42 12.15 -14.25
CA PRO A 132 -0.27 10.98 -14.79
C PRO A 132 -1.29 11.34 -15.86
N ASP A 133 -1.35 10.57 -16.93
CA ASP A 133 -2.27 10.84 -18.04
C ASP A 133 -3.73 10.80 -17.61
N PHE A 134 -4.12 9.86 -16.74
CA PHE A 134 -5.49 9.76 -16.22
C PHE A 134 -5.95 10.98 -15.40
N ALA A 135 -5.01 11.76 -14.85
CA ALA A 135 -5.30 12.95 -14.06
C ALA A 135 -5.25 14.24 -14.86
N ARG A 136 -4.93 14.16 -16.18
CA ARG A 136 -4.88 15.34 -17.04
C ARG A 136 -6.28 15.89 -17.31
N VAL A 137 -6.34 17.19 -17.50
CA VAL A 137 -7.54 17.85 -18.01
C VAL A 137 -7.99 17.15 -19.29
N GLY A 138 -9.27 16.87 -19.41
CA GLY A 138 -9.84 16.14 -20.52
C GLY A 138 -9.93 14.62 -20.34
N GLN A 139 -9.34 14.08 -19.28
CA GLN A 139 -9.45 12.66 -18.94
C GLN A 139 -10.49 12.40 -17.84
N TYR A 140 -10.80 13.39 -17.03
CA TYR A 140 -11.77 13.26 -15.95
C TYR A 140 -13.17 13.67 -16.40
N ILE A 141 -14.15 12.81 -16.14
CA ILE A 141 -15.58 13.07 -16.34
C ILE A 141 -16.18 13.41 -14.98
N PRO A 142 -16.85 14.56 -14.82
CA PRO A 142 -17.59 14.83 -13.59
C PRO A 142 -18.63 13.75 -13.34
N PRO A 143 -18.79 13.27 -12.10
CA PRO A 143 -19.87 12.35 -11.79
C PRO A 143 -21.23 13.04 -12.03
N VAL A 144 -22.18 12.28 -12.54
CA VAL A 144 -23.55 12.77 -12.79
C VAL A 144 -24.46 12.59 -11.57
N SER A 145 -24.03 11.78 -10.61
CA SER A 145 -24.75 11.52 -9.36
C SER A 145 -23.78 11.16 -8.23
N ALA A 146 -24.28 11.19 -6.99
CA ALA A 146 -23.52 10.81 -5.82
C ALA A 146 -23.03 9.35 -5.84
N ASP A 147 -23.81 8.45 -6.47
CA ASP A 147 -23.47 7.03 -6.57
C ASP A 147 -22.31 6.77 -7.54
N THR A 148 -22.08 7.70 -8.46
CA THR A 148 -20.98 7.63 -9.43
C THR A 148 -19.87 8.63 -9.15
N ALA A 149 -19.96 9.38 -8.04
CA ALA A 149 -18.91 10.31 -7.64
C ALA A 149 -17.64 9.54 -7.23
N TYR A 150 -16.50 10.00 -7.68
CA TYR A 150 -15.20 9.52 -7.25
C TYR A 150 -14.23 10.69 -7.10
N PRO A 151 -13.16 10.53 -6.31
CA PRO A 151 -12.24 11.62 -6.01
C PRO A 151 -11.69 12.28 -7.28
N ASN A 152 -11.59 13.60 -7.27
CA ASN A 152 -10.99 14.33 -8.38
C ASN A 152 -9.53 13.90 -8.58
N PRO A 153 -9.11 13.47 -9.79
CA PRO A 153 -7.77 12.97 -10.02
C PRO A 153 -6.66 14.00 -9.75
N MET A 154 -6.91 15.29 -9.99
CA MET A 154 -5.95 16.34 -9.67
C MET A 154 -5.74 16.46 -8.16
N TRP A 155 -6.83 16.41 -7.36
CA TRP A 155 -6.69 16.35 -5.90
C TRP A 155 -5.82 15.17 -5.47
N GLY A 156 -6.00 13.99 -6.08
CA GLY A 156 -5.17 12.81 -5.81
C GLY A 156 -3.67 13.06 -6.02
N GLN A 157 -3.31 13.95 -6.95
CA GLN A 157 -1.91 14.35 -7.15
C GLN A 157 -1.45 15.38 -6.11
N MET A 158 -2.31 16.28 -5.65
CA MET A 158 -2.02 17.24 -4.58
C MET A 158 -1.93 16.56 -3.22
N GLY A 159 -2.95 15.81 -2.86
CA GLY A 159 -3.00 14.91 -1.70
C GLY A 159 -2.92 15.62 -0.34
N THR A 160 -3.40 16.85 -0.22
CA THR A 160 -3.35 17.63 1.03
C THR A 160 -4.74 18.01 1.54
N PRO A 161 -4.91 18.17 2.88
CA PRO A 161 -6.22 18.37 3.48
C PRO A 161 -6.97 19.62 2.99
N LEU A 162 -6.27 20.75 2.80
CA LEU A 162 -6.94 21.97 2.33
C LEU A 162 -7.26 21.89 0.83
N SER A 163 -6.40 21.23 0.04
CA SER A 163 -6.66 21.01 -1.39
C SER A 163 -7.88 20.13 -1.64
N GLU A 164 -8.19 19.21 -0.74
CA GLU A 164 -9.39 18.38 -0.80
C GLU A 164 -10.68 19.23 -0.74
N MET A 165 -10.68 20.26 0.07
CA MET A 165 -11.84 21.16 0.25
C MET A 165 -12.15 21.97 -1.03
N ALA A 166 -11.16 22.19 -1.90
CA ALA A 166 -11.36 22.81 -3.21
C ALA A 166 -12.22 21.93 -4.14
N PHE A 167 -12.20 20.62 -3.95
CA PHE A 167 -12.93 19.63 -4.73
C PHE A 167 -14.05 19.00 -3.90
N SER A 168 -15.07 19.77 -3.57
CA SER A 168 -16.17 19.39 -2.68
C SER A 168 -16.90 18.11 -3.09
N ALA A 169 -16.83 17.72 -4.37
CA ALA A 169 -17.34 16.44 -4.86
C ALA A 169 -16.78 15.24 -4.10
N ASN A 170 -15.56 15.33 -3.53
CA ASN A 170 -14.96 14.28 -2.72
C ASN A 170 -15.76 13.98 -1.45
N TYR A 171 -16.48 14.97 -0.93
CA TYR A 171 -17.33 14.86 0.28
C TYR A 171 -18.81 14.58 -0.07
N ALA A 172 -19.18 14.67 -1.33
CA ALA A 172 -20.56 14.47 -1.78
C ALA A 172 -20.87 13.01 -2.17
N GLN A 173 -19.92 12.09 -1.94
CA GLN A 173 -20.03 10.69 -2.35
C GLN A 173 -20.90 9.88 -1.38
N GLY A 174 -21.66 8.94 -1.93
CA GLY A 174 -22.44 7.97 -1.17
C GLY A 174 -23.79 8.50 -0.67
N ALA A 175 -24.56 7.57 -0.11
CA ALA A 175 -25.88 7.87 0.42
C ALA A 175 -25.79 8.55 1.79
N GLY A 176 -26.55 9.64 1.96
CA GLY A 176 -26.60 10.40 3.19
C GLY A 176 -27.51 11.62 3.09
N THR A 177 -27.55 12.41 4.13
CA THR A 177 -28.38 13.63 4.21
C THR A 177 -27.53 14.84 4.51
N PHE A 178 -27.61 15.85 3.66
CA PHE A 178 -27.04 17.18 3.88
C PHE A 178 -28.14 18.06 4.51
N LYS A 179 -27.95 18.47 5.75
CA LYS A 179 -28.88 19.31 6.49
C LYS A 179 -28.36 20.74 6.53
N PRO A 180 -29.00 21.72 5.84
CA PRO A 180 -28.64 23.12 5.97
C PRO A 180 -28.99 23.65 7.36
N LEU A 181 -28.13 24.50 7.92
CA LEU A 181 -28.33 25.05 9.28
C LEU A 181 -28.51 26.56 9.27
N LYS A 182 -27.56 27.31 8.72
CA LYS A 182 -27.48 28.75 8.74
C LYS A 182 -26.49 29.28 7.71
N LEU A 183 -26.50 30.60 7.48
CA LEU A 183 -25.45 31.30 6.76
C LEU A 183 -24.41 31.85 7.74
N GLU A 184 -23.13 31.76 7.35
CA GLU A 184 -21.98 32.36 8.05
C GLU A 184 -20.98 32.91 7.05
N THR A 185 -20.10 33.80 7.50
CA THR A 185 -19.03 34.36 6.66
C THR A 185 -17.71 33.70 7.00
N ILE A 186 -17.03 33.09 6.02
CA ILE A 186 -15.67 32.53 6.12
C ILE A 186 -14.80 33.16 5.02
N ALA A 187 -13.61 33.60 5.36
CA ALA A 187 -12.68 34.24 4.42
C ALA A 187 -13.32 35.36 3.57
N GLY A 188 -14.24 36.14 4.16
CA GLY A 188 -14.99 37.22 3.48
C GLY A 188 -16.07 36.74 2.50
N ARG A 189 -16.38 35.44 2.46
CA ARG A 189 -17.37 34.81 1.59
C ARG A 189 -18.58 34.36 2.40
N GLU A 190 -19.79 34.54 1.86
CA GLU A 190 -20.99 33.96 2.44
C GLU A 190 -20.99 32.45 2.23
N THR A 191 -21.22 31.69 3.30
CA THR A 191 -21.23 30.24 3.29
C THR A 191 -22.51 29.68 3.89
N LEU A 192 -23.00 28.58 3.29
CA LEU A 192 -24.04 27.77 3.89
C LEU A 192 -23.40 26.71 4.81
N VAL A 193 -23.77 26.72 6.08
CA VAL A 193 -23.35 25.70 7.04
C VAL A 193 -24.23 24.48 6.87
N VAL A 194 -23.63 23.31 6.63
CA VAL A 194 -24.33 22.04 6.46
C VAL A 194 -23.76 20.97 7.38
N GLU A 195 -24.62 20.09 7.88
CA GLU A 195 -24.25 18.83 8.52
C GLU A 195 -24.50 17.68 7.54
N TRP A 196 -23.55 16.78 7.38
CA TRP A 196 -23.71 15.58 6.59
C TRP A 196 -23.69 14.34 7.47
N THR A 197 -24.75 13.53 7.32
CA THR A 197 -24.91 12.27 8.03
C THR A 197 -25.03 11.15 7.02
N ARG A 198 -24.17 10.13 7.10
CA ARG A 198 -24.26 8.93 6.25
C ARG A 198 -25.53 8.15 6.56
N ALA A 199 -26.05 7.44 5.55
CA ALA A 199 -27.28 6.66 5.70
C ALA A 199 -27.21 5.57 6.79
N SER A 200 -26.00 5.08 7.08
CA SER A 200 -25.73 4.08 8.13
C SER A 200 -25.44 4.66 9.51
N GLU A 201 -25.38 5.99 9.66
CA GLU A 201 -24.96 6.67 10.88
C GLU A 201 -26.10 7.48 11.50
N SER A 202 -26.08 7.62 12.82
CA SER A 202 -27.04 8.43 13.57
C SER A 202 -26.54 9.83 13.93
N GLN A 203 -25.24 10.08 13.73
CA GLN A 203 -24.56 11.33 14.01
C GLN A 203 -23.89 11.87 12.75
N PRO A 204 -23.72 13.19 12.60
CA PRO A 204 -23.05 13.77 11.45
C PRO A 204 -21.59 13.35 11.34
N SER A 205 -21.12 12.88 10.17
CA SER A 205 -19.69 12.60 9.94
C SER A 205 -18.87 13.87 9.80
N PHE A 206 -19.48 14.93 9.23
CA PHE A 206 -18.83 16.23 9.15
C PHE A 206 -19.84 17.40 9.19
N LYS A 207 -19.29 18.58 9.48
CA LYS A 207 -19.95 19.88 9.34
C LYS A 207 -19.12 20.75 8.42
N ALA A 208 -19.70 21.22 7.32
CA ALA A 208 -19.02 21.98 6.28
C ALA A 208 -19.65 23.35 6.09
N TRP A 209 -18.82 24.34 5.73
CA TRP A 209 -19.21 25.69 5.33
C TRP A 209 -18.95 25.82 3.83
N LEU A 210 -20.00 25.73 3.05
CA LEU A 210 -19.95 25.76 1.59
C LEU A 210 -20.10 27.19 1.09
N ASP A 211 -19.17 27.70 0.32
CA ASP A 211 -19.33 28.97 -0.41
C ASP A 211 -20.64 28.91 -1.21
N THR A 212 -21.55 29.86 -0.97
CA THR A 212 -22.91 29.83 -1.52
C THR A 212 -22.95 29.85 -3.04
N SER A 213 -21.91 30.40 -3.70
CA SER A 213 -21.85 30.57 -5.16
C SER A 213 -21.08 29.45 -5.87
N THR A 214 -20.08 28.84 -5.22
CA THR A 214 -19.20 27.84 -5.84
C THR A 214 -19.31 26.45 -5.24
N ALA A 215 -19.93 26.34 -4.05
CA ALA A 215 -19.95 25.14 -3.21
C ALA A 215 -18.56 24.60 -2.83
N VAL A 216 -17.48 25.40 -2.97
CA VAL A 216 -16.18 25.07 -2.39
C VAL A 216 -16.29 25.09 -0.88
N ILE A 217 -15.68 24.12 -0.19
CA ILE A 217 -15.70 24.07 1.28
C ILE A 217 -14.67 25.07 1.81
N LEU A 218 -15.11 26.05 2.61
CA LEU A 218 -14.22 27.04 3.22
C LEU A 218 -13.92 26.78 4.70
N LYS A 219 -14.70 25.90 5.34
CA LYS A 219 -14.40 25.35 6.65
C LYS A 219 -14.98 23.95 6.73
N LEU A 220 -14.25 23.05 7.39
CA LEU A 220 -14.69 21.67 7.61
C LEU A 220 -14.38 21.27 9.05
N GLN A 221 -15.32 20.61 9.69
CA GLN A 221 -15.16 19.93 10.97
C GLN A 221 -15.48 18.45 10.75
N GLU A 222 -14.56 17.57 11.09
CA GLU A 222 -14.70 16.12 10.98
C GLU A 222 -14.95 15.53 12.37
N PHE A 223 -15.95 14.65 12.45
CA PHE A 223 -16.36 14.02 13.70
C PHE A 223 -16.25 12.51 13.58
N GLY A 224 -15.99 11.85 14.69
CA GLY A 224 -15.92 10.39 14.75
C GLY A 224 -15.95 9.88 16.17
N ASP A 225 -16.07 8.56 16.30
CA ASP A 225 -15.98 7.90 17.59
C ASP A 225 -14.52 7.91 18.07
N LYS A 226 -14.34 8.32 19.31
CA LYS A 226 -13.08 8.30 20.02
C LYS A 226 -13.31 7.68 21.37
N ASP A 227 -12.86 6.45 21.55
CA ASP A 227 -13.00 5.67 22.80
C ASP A 227 -14.47 5.57 23.28
N GLY A 228 -15.43 5.36 22.36
CA GLY A 228 -16.86 5.29 22.65
C GLY A 228 -17.52 6.66 22.84
N THR A 229 -16.82 7.77 22.56
CA THR A 229 -17.35 9.12 22.63
C THR A 229 -17.26 9.79 21.25
N TYR A 230 -18.40 10.21 20.71
CA TYR A 230 -18.45 11.00 19.48
C TYR A 230 -17.85 12.39 19.72
N ALA A 231 -16.78 12.71 19.01
CA ALA A 231 -15.99 13.92 19.22
C ALA A 231 -15.45 14.52 17.92
N LEU A 232 -15.08 15.81 17.97
CA LEU A 232 -14.35 16.50 16.92
C LEU A 232 -12.93 15.92 16.80
N GLN A 233 -12.58 15.44 15.61
CA GLN A 233 -11.26 14.85 15.31
C GLN A 233 -10.35 15.80 14.53
N GLY A 234 -10.94 16.65 13.69
CA GLY A 234 -10.18 17.59 12.88
C GLY A 234 -10.98 18.82 12.49
N GLU A 235 -10.26 19.93 12.31
CA GLU A 235 -10.82 21.17 11.78
C GLU A 235 -9.90 21.74 10.72
N ARG A 236 -10.47 22.20 9.60
CA ARG A 236 -9.78 22.90 8.52
C ARG A 236 -10.50 24.22 8.28
N VAL A 237 -9.75 25.32 8.25
CA VAL A 237 -10.32 26.66 8.09
C VAL A 237 -9.56 27.43 7.02
N VAL A 238 -10.26 27.86 5.98
CA VAL A 238 -9.72 28.78 4.96
C VAL A 238 -9.71 30.20 5.53
N ASN A 239 -8.54 30.82 5.51
CA ASN A 239 -8.34 32.19 5.96
C ASN A 239 -8.45 33.20 4.81
N GLU A 240 -8.08 32.75 3.60
CA GLU A 240 -8.14 33.54 2.36
C GLU A 240 -8.51 32.63 1.18
N VAL A 241 -9.38 33.11 0.31
CA VAL A 241 -9.75 32.43 -0.93
C VAL A 241 -9.91 33.43 -2.07
N VAL A 242 -9.31 33.10 -3.23
CA VAL A 242 -9.41 33.91 -4.46
C VAL A 242 -9.70 33.00 -5.64
N TYR A 243 -10.76 33.32 -6.39
CA TYR A 243 -11.18 32.59 -7.59
C TYR A 243 -10.78 33.32 -8.86
N ASN A 244 -10.55 32.55 -9.93
CA ASN A 244 -10.42 33.03 -11.31
C ASN A 244 -9.28 34.05 -11.52
N GLN A 245 -8.21 33.91 -10.72
CA GLN A 245 -7.01 34.74 -10.83
C GLN A 245 -6.05 34.11 -11.86
N THR A 246 -5.42 34.96 -12.69
CA THR A 246 -4.35 34.50 -13.59
C THR A 246 -3.05 34.29 -12.81
N PHE A 247 -2.49 33.06 -12.90
CA PHE A 247 -1.21 32.76 -12.27
C PHE A 247 -0.06 32.85 -13.27
N ALA A 248 1.06 33.44 -12.86
CA ALA A 248 2.29 33.42 -13.64
C ALA A 248 2.83 31.95 -13.71
N PRO A 249 3.31 31.49 -14.87
CA PRO A 249 3.89 30.14 -14.99
C PRO A 249 5.04 29.86 -14.01
N THR A 250 5.81 30.90 -13.66
CA THR A 250 6.92 30.80 -12.70
C THR A 250 6.48 30.45 -11.28
N LEU A 251 5.21 30.61 -10.94
CA LEU A 251 4.66 30.18 -9.66
C LEU A 251 4.76 28.64 -9.49
N PHE A 252 4.64 27.91 -10.59
CA PHE A 252 4.64 26.44 -10.65
C PHE A 252 6.02 25.88 -11.03
N ALA A 253 7.07 26.60 -10.72
CA ALA A 253 8.45 26.19 -10.93
C ALA A 253 9.18 25.97 -9.59
N MET A 254 10.35 25.35 -9.65
CA MET A 254 11.24 25.22 -8.49
C MET A 254 11.49 26.59 -7.87
N PRO A 255 11.42 26.75 -6.52
CA PRO A 255 11.77 28.00 -5.87
C PRO A 255 13.18 28.47 -6.27
N ALA A 256 13.33 29.75 -6.66
CA ALA A 256 14.58 30.28 -7.25
C ALA A 256 15.76 30.26 -6.26
N ASP A 257 15.48 30.28 -4.99
CA ASP A 257 16.45 30.24 -3.88
C ASP A 257 16.68 28.85 -3.32
N PHE A 258 16.00 27.84 -3.89
CA PHE A 258 16.14 26.46 -3.45
C PHE A 258 17.33 25.80 -4.13
N THR A 259 18.26 25.31 -3.31
CA THR A 259 19.36 24.45 -3.78
C THR A 259 19.05 23.01 -3.40
N PRO A 260 18.81 22.13 -4.37
CA PRO A 260 18.64 20.71 -4.08
C PRO A 260 19.82 20.17 -3.26
N ALA A 261 19.54 19.36 -2.25
CA ALA A 261 20.59 18.61 -1.60
C ALA A 261 21.32 17.81 -2.69
N VAL A 262 22.64 17.90 -2.71
CA VAL A 262 23.43 16.97 -3.51
C VAL A 262 23.22 15.61 -2.86
N MET A 263 22.20 14.89 -3.31
CA MET A 263 22.06 13.49 -2.98
C MET A 263 23.38 12.81 -3.37
N PRO A 264 23.94 11.93 -2.55
CA PRO A 264 24.95 11.01 -3.06
C PRO A 264 24.33 10.46 -4.34
N THR A 265 24.99 10.69 -5.46
CA THR A 265 24.53 10.46 -6.83
C THR A 265 23.63 9.24 -6.82
N GLN A 266 22.34 9.39 -7.16
CA GLN A 266 21.49 8.23 -7.44
C GLN A 266 22.32 7.40 -8.38
N VAL A 267 22.79 6.25 -7.91
CA VAL A 267 23.59 5.36 -8.75
C VAL A 267 22.62 5.04 -9.88
N GLY A 268 22.89 5.56 -11.06
CA GLY A 268 21.97 5.51 -12.21
C GLY A 268 21.72 4.09 -12.72
N SER A 269 22.28 3.11 -12.05
CA SER A 269 22.00 1.68 -12.10
C SER A 269 22.62 1.06 -10.85
N LEU A 270 21.90 0.17 -10.18
CA LEU A 270 22.52 -0.71 -9.20
C LEU A 270 23.56 -1.55 -9.92
N PRO A 271 24.74 -1.87 -9.33
CA PRO A 271 25.73 -2.76 -9.91
C PRO A 271 25.24 -4.22 -9.86
N ILE A 272 24.08 -4.46 -10.45
CA ILE A 272 23.51 -5.77 -10.66
C ILE A 272 24.04 -6.20 -12.04
N GLU A 273 24.78 -7.30 -12.08
CA GLU A 273 25.37 -7.80 -13.33
C GLU A 273 24.29 -7.93 -14.41
N THR A 274 24.46 -7.16 -15.48
CA THR A 274 23.69 -7.33 -16.71
C THR A 274 24.28 -8.51 -17.45
N GLU A 275 23.75 -9.71 -17.22
CA GLU A 275 24.06 -10.83 -18.12
C GLU A 275 23.61 -10.50 -19.55
N SER A 276 24.43 -10.87 -20.51
CA SER A 276 24.10 -10.87 -21.94
C SER A 276 22.74 -11.55 -22.15
N ALA A 277 21.93 -11.01 -23.05
CA ALA A 277 20.59 -11.50 -23.35
C ALA A 277 20.60 -13.03 -23.50
N LEU A 278 20.01 -13.74 -22.51
CA LEU A 278 19.85 -15.18 -22.57
C LEU A 278 18.93 -15.55 -23.72
N SER A 279 19.24 -16.62 -24.45
CA SER A 279 18.33 -17.15 -25.48
C SER A 279 17.02 -17.60 -24.85
N GLY A 280 15.89 -17.49 -25.57
CA GLY A 280 14.52 -17.61 -25.05
C GLY A 280 14.24 -18.83 -24.14
N VAL A 281 14.94 -19.96 -24.29
CA VAL A 281 14.75 -21.16 -23.44
C VAL A 281 15.45 -21.04 -22.08
N GLU A 282 16.62 -20.41 -22.02
CA GLU A 282 17.34 -20.16 -20.77
C GLU A 282 16.68 -19.01 -19.97
N ALA A 283 16.15 -18.01 -20.66
CA ALA A 283 15.37 -16.95 -20.03
C ALA A 283 14.10 -17.51 -19.35
N GLN A 284 13.43 -18.49 -19.95
CA GLN A 284 12.26 -19.16 -19.34
C GLN A 284 12.65 -19.93 -18.08
N LYS A 285 13.81 -20.59 -18.08
CA LYS A 285 14.25 -21.44 -16.95
C LYS A 285 14.66 -20.61 -15.73
N THR A 286 15.12 -19.38 -15.92
CA THR A 286 15.56 -18.48 -14.84
C THR A 286 14.49 -17.51 -14.38
N ALA A 287 13.41 -17.34 -15.14
CA ALA A 287 12.33 -16.42 -14.80
C ALA A 287 11.28 -17.00 -13.82
N GLY A 288 11.23 -18.33 -13.66
CA GLY A 288 10.28 -19.00 -12.77
C GLY A 288 8.83 -18.87 -13.21
N GLU A 289 7.93 -19.14 -12.29
CA GLU A 289 6.48 -18.97 -12.45
C GLU A 289 5.94 -18.08 -11.31
N LEU A 290 5.07 -17.12 -11.62
CA LEU A 290 4.37 -16.31 -10.63
C LEU A 290 2.98 -16.92 -10.38
N TYR A 291 2.71 -17.29 -9.13
CA TYR A 291 1.41 -17.72 -8.65
C TYR A 291 0.75 -16.62 -7.84
N PHE A 292 -0.56 -16.46 -7.95
CA PHE A 292 -1.33 -15.44 -7.24
C PHE A 292 -2.81 -15.82 -7.18
N PHE A 293 -3.51 -15.25 -6.21
CA PHE A 293 -4.96 -15.39 -6.14
C PHE A 293 -5.64 -14.27 -6.93
N LEU A 294 -6.74 -14.63 -7.58
CA LEU A 294 -7.66 -13.72 -8.25
C LEU A 294 -8.88 -13.49 -7.36
N LEU A 295 -9.06 -12.26 -6.94
CA LEU A 295 -10.22 -11.80 -6.16
C LEU A 295 -11.24 -11.19 -7.12
N PRO A 296 -12.40 -11.83 -7.34
CA PRO A 296 -13.41 -11.27 -8.24
C PRO A 296 -14.11 -10.06 -7.60
N HIS A 297 -14.37 -9.02 -8.39
CA HIS A 297 -15.17 -7.87 -7.97
C HIS A 297 -16.65 -8.22 -7.82
N GLN A 298 -17.10 -9.31 -8.42
CA GLN A 298 -18.48 -9.78 -8.33
C GLN A 298 -18.74 -10.48 -7.00
N ALA A 299 -19.69 -9.99 -6.21
CA ALA A 299 -20.10 -10.62 -4.97
C ALA A 299 -20.58 -12.06 -5.19
N GLY A 300 -20.04 -13.00 -4.40
CA GLY A 300 -20.37 -14.42 -4.45
C GLY A 300 -19.59 -15.24 -5.48
N ALA A 301 -18.71 -14.63 -6.29
CA ALA A 301 -17.80 -15.38 -7.14
C ALA A 301 -16.62 -15.95 -6.32
N SER A 302 -16.16 -17.13 -6.71
CA SER A 302 -15.08 -17.82 -5.99
C SER A 302 -13.72 -17.23 -6.33
N ILE A 303 -12.86 -17.10 -5.31
CA ILE A 303 -11.44 -16.78 -5.49
C ILE A 303 -10.77 -17.94 -6.25
N GLN A 304 -9.85 -17.61 -7.14
CA GLN A 304 -9.13 -18.58 -7.96
C GLN A 304 -7.63 -18.45 -7.72
N LEU A 305 -6.91 -19.57 -7.75
CA LEU A 305 -5.46 -19.57 -7.86
C LEU A 305 -5.07 -19.57 -9.34
N ALA A 306 -4.21 -18.65 -9.71
CA ALA A 306 -3.72 -18.52 -11.07
C ALA A 306 -2.20 -18.57 -11.13
N LYS A 307 -1.65 -18.90 -12.29
CA LYS A 307 -0.22 -18.81 -12.57
C LYS A 307 0.06 -18.21 -13.94
N VAL A 308 1.17 -17.51 -14.02
CA VAL A 308 1.75 -16.99 -15.27
C VAL A 308 3.23 -17.32 -15.33
N SER A 309 3.75 -17.51 -16.55
CA SER A 309 5.19 -17.63 -16.74
C SER A 309 5.92 -16.35 -16.32
N GLY A 310 7.05 -16.49 -15.61
CA GLY A 310 7.85 -15.34 -15.21
C GLY A 310 8.35 -14.50 -16.39
N VAL A 311 8.58 -15.10 -17.56
CA VAL A 311 8.92 -14.35 -18.79
C VAL A 311 7.81 -13.37 -19.15
N CYS A 312 6.55 -13.76 -19.01
CA CYS A 312 5.40 -12.91 -19.30
C CYS A 312 5.23 -11.73 -18.32
N VAL A 313 5.81 -11.84 -17.14
CA VAL A 313 5.84 -10.73 -16.16
C VAL A 313 6.77 -9.61 -16.66
N PHE A 314 7.83 -9.97 -17.36
CA PHE A 314 8.87 -9.02 -17.83
C PHE A 314 8.59 -8.51 -19.25
N ASP A 315 8.12 -9.40 -20.12
CA ASP A 315 7.84 -9.11 -21.54
C ASP A 315 6.48 -9.71 -21.92
N SER A 316 5.54 -8.85 -22.29
CA SER A 316 4.18 -9.26 -22.66
C SER A 316 4.06 -9.80 -24.10
N VAL A 317 5.14 -9.81 -24.86
CA VAL A 317 5.12 -10.26 -26.25
C VAL A 317 5.25 -11.79 -26.30
N ASN A 318 4.28 -12.45 -26.96
CA ASN A 318 4.22 -13.92 -27.12
C ASN A 318 4.06 -14.73 -25.83
N CYS A 319 3.30 -14.22 -24.88
CA CYS A 319 3.03 -14.92 -23.64
C CYS A 319 1.92 -15.97 -23.77
N PRO A 320 2.14 -17.18 -23.20
CA PRO A 320 1.03 -18.10 -23.03
C PRO A 320 -0.03 -17.48 -22.10
N PRO A 321 -1.32 -17.80 -22.30
CA PRO A 321 -2.37 -17.30 -21.44
C PRO A 321 -2.15 -17.75 -20.00
N MET A 322 -2.61 -16.91 -19.06
CA MET A 322 -2.69 -17.25 -17.64
C MET A 322 -3.42 -18.58 -17.45
N GLN A 323 -2.94 -19.40 -16.55
CA GLN A 323 -3.53 -20.70 -16.24
C GLN A 323 -4.20 -20.66 -14.87
N ILE A 324 -5.43 -21.16 -14.78
CA ILE A 324 -6.10 -21.39 -13.50
C ILE A 324 -5.64 -22.72 -12.92
N VAL A 325 -5.27 -22.72 -11.66
CA VAL A 325 -4.83 -23.90 -10.90
C VAL A 325 -6.02 -24.43 -10.10
N ASN A 326 -6.33 -25.70 -10.27
CA ASN A 326 -7.39 -26.34 -9.49
C ASN A 326 -6.96 -26.48 -8.02
N VAL A 327 -7.88 -26.11 -7.11
CA VAL A 327 -7.70 -26.22 -5.67
C VAL A 327 -8.80 -27.09 -5.07
N PRO A 328 -8.50 -27.93 -4.05
CA PRO A 328 -9.46 -28.88 -3.47
C PRO A 328 -10.39 -28.28 -2.42
N PHE A 329 -10.36 -26.97 -2.21
CA PHE A 329 -11.11 -26.28 -1.15
C PHE A 329 -11.73 -24.97 -1.68
N PRO A 330 -12.89 -24.55 -1.15
CA PRO A 330 -13.45 -23.25 -1.46
C PRO A 330 -12.58 -22.17 -0.83
N PHE A 331 -12.23 -21.13 -1.60
CA PHE A 331 -11.50 -19.99 -1.05
C PHE A 331 -12.44 -19.05 -0.29
N ASN A 332 -12.14 -18.81 0.98
CA ASN A 332 -12.67 -17.75 1.82
C ASN A 332 -11.54 -16.76 2.19
N PHE A 333 -11.89 -15.63 2.80
CA PHE A 333 -11.09 -14.41 2.95
C PHE A 333 -9.82 -14.47 3.82
N THR A 334 -9.40 -15.61 4.35
CA THR A 334 -8.12 -15.74 5.04
C THR A 334 -7.12 -16.47 4.16
N LEU A 335 -6.60 -15.78 3.18
CA LEU A 335 -5.63 -16.34 2.25
C LEU A 335 -4.21 -16.00 2.69
N ASP A 336 -3.42 -17.03 2.95
CA ASP A 336 -1.98 -16.94 3.07
C ASP A 336 -1.31 -17.08 1.68
N VAL A 337 0.00 -16.90 1.66
CA VAL A 337 0.84 -17.02 0.46
C VAL A 337 1.30 -18.47 0.30
N LEU A 338 1.38 -18.94 -0.92
CA LEU A 338 2.13 -20.17 -1.22
C LEU A 338 3.60 -19.98 -0.85
N ARG A 339 4.11 -20.81 0.06
CA ARG A 339 5.53 -20.82 0.46
C ARG A 339 6.24 -21.91 -0.30
N TRP A 340 7.08 -21.55 -1.25
CA TRP A 340 7.80 -22.51 -2.10
C TRP A 340 8.96 -23.14 -1.35
N SER A 341 9.17 -24.43 -1.59
CA SER A 341 10.38 -25.12 -1.18
C SER A 341 11.60 -24.50 -1.88
N PRO A 342 12.81 -24.53 -1.26
CA PRO A 342 14.00 -23.94 -1.87
C PRO A 342 14.33 -24.49 -3.27
N ASP A 343 13.94 -25.74 -3.57
CA ASP A 343 14.11 -26.37 -4.88
C ASP A 343 12.94 -26.10 -5.85
N GLY A 344 11.94 -25.29 -5.43
CA GLY A 344 10.76 -24.94 -6.23
C GLY A 344 9.82 -26.11 -6.58
N LYS A 345 10.04 -27.31 -6.02
CA LYS A 345 9.24 -28.50 -6.41
C LYS A 345 7.88 -28.54 -5.74
N TYR A 346 7.76 -27.98 -4.55
CA TYR A 346 6.54 -28.00 -3.75
C TYR A 346 6.25 -26.63 -3.16
N ALA A 347 4.97 -26.38 -2.83
CA ALA A 347 4.59 -25.23 -2.02
C ALA A 347 3.83 -25.70 -0.77
N ALA A 348 4.15 -25.09 0.38
CA ALA A 348 3.37 -25.24 1.60
C ALA A 348 2.37 -24.09 1.74
N PHE A 349 1.18 -24.40 2.26
CA PHE A 349 0.10 -23.45 2.37
C PHE A 349 -0.80 -23.78 3.57
N SER A 350 -1.09 -22.81 4.43
CA SER A 350 -2.07 -22.95 5.50
C SER A 350 -3.42 -22.40 5.05
N TYR A 351 -4.49 -23.14 5.31
CA TYR A 351 -5.83 -22.77 4.90
C TYR A 351 -6.89 -23.17 5.93
N SER A 352 -7.78 -22.23 6.24
CA SER A 352 -9.02 -22.46 6.99
C SER A 352 -10.20 -21.95 6.18
N ASP A 353 -11.30 -22.67 6.16
CA ASP A 353 -12.53 -22.23 5.52
C ASP A 353 -13.32 -21.21 6.37
N ASN A 354 -12.81 -20.85 7.56
CA ASN A 354 -13.45 -19.95 8.54
C ASN A 354 -14.91 -20.28 8.88
N ALA A 355 -15.38 -21.47 8.48
CA ALA A 355 -16.63 -21.97 9.02
C ALA A 355 -16.43 -22.22 10.52
N ASN A 356 -17.36 -21.77 11.36
CA ASN A 356 -17.30 -21.84 12.81
C ASN A 356 -16.75 -23.17 13.32
N GLY A 357 -15.52 -23.17 13.83
CA GLY A 357 -14.87 -24.33 14.42
C GLY A 357 -14.16 -25.28 13.44
N THR A 358 -14.04 -24.93 12.16
CA THR A 358 -13.27 -25.73 11.20
C THR A 358 -11.78 -25.51 11.44
N PRO A 359 -10.99 -26.58 11.66
CA PRO A 359 -9.57 -26.47 11.88
C PRO A 359 -8.84 -26.02 10.62
N THR A 360 -7.72 -25.31 10.82
CA THR A 360 -6.78 -24.96 9.75
C THR A 360 -5.97 -26.18 9.33
N LYS A 361 -5.82 -26.39 8.03
CA LYS A 361 -4.98 -27.45 7.46
C LYS A 361 -3.71 -26.88 6.87
N LEU A 362 -2.61 -27.60 7.09
CA LEU A 362 -1.37 -27.40 6.37
C LEU A 362 -1.38 -28.26 5.11
N TRP A 363 -1.35 -27.61 3.96
CA TRP A 363 -1.36 -28.27 2.65
C TRP A 363 0.02 -28.26 2.01
N LEU A 364 0.35 -29.34 1.32
CA LEU A 364 1.47 -29.44 0.39
C LEU A 364 0.92 -29.49 -1.04
N PHE A 365 1.39 -28.60 -1.88
CA PHE A 365 1.03 -28.51 -3.30
C PHE A 365 2.19 -28.98 -4.16
N ASP A 366 1.91 -29.94 -5.05
CA ASP A 366 2.80 -30.36 -6.15
C ASP A 366 2.31 -29.69 -7.45
N PRO A 367 3.01 -28.68 -7.97
CA PRO A 367 2.57 -27.93 -9.15
C PRO A 367 2.71 -28.73 -10.47
N VAL A 368 3.51 -29.79 -10.48
CA VAL A 368 3.71 -30.65 -11.66
C VAL A 368 2.60 -31.69 -11.75
N ALA A 369 2.30 -32.35 -10.63
CA ALA A 369 1.19 -33.31 -10.55
C ALA A 369 -0.17 -32.62 -10.42
N GLY A 370 -0.23 -31.34 -10.04
CA GLY A 370 -1.46 -30.62 -9.75
C GLY A 370 -2.19 -31.15 -8.52
N THR A 371 -1.48 -31.78 -7.58
CA THR A 371 -2.06 -32.45 -6.41
C THR A 371 -1.80 -31.69 -5.12
N TRP A 372 -2.75 -31.82 -4.19
CA TRP A 372 -2.71 -31.22 -2.86
C TRP A 372 -2.79 -32.32 -1.81
N THR A 373 -1.89 -32.32 -0.84
CA THR A 373 -1.83 -33.29 0.26
C THR A 373 -1.92 -32.54 1.58
N SER A 374 -2.84 -32.95 2.46
CA SER A 374 -2.91 -32.42 3.83
C SER A 374 -1.84 -33.06 4.70
N LEU A 375 -0.96 -32.25 5.30
CA LEU A 375 0.14 -32.72 6.16
C LEU A 375 -0.23 -32.67 7.65
N ALA A 376 -1.02 -31.67 8.06
CA ALA A 376 -1.40 -31.45 9.46
C ALA A 376 -2.74 -30.71 9.55
N GLU A 377 -3.40 -30.83 10.71
CA GLU A 377 -4.66 -30.17 11.03
C GLU A 377 -4.65 -29.71 12.50
N PHE A 378 -4.88 -28.42 12.74
CA PHE A 378 -4.91 -27.79 14.05
C PHE A 378 -5.97 -26.68 14.09
N PRO A 379 -6.43 -26.23 15.28
CA PRO A 379 -7.39 -25.12 15.38
C PRO A 379 -6.96 -23.87 14.63
N TYR A 380 -5.66 -23.62 14.58
CA TYR A 380 -5.05 -22.52 13.83
C TYR A 380 -3.64 -22.92 13.39
N ILE A 381 -3.20 -22.52 12.20
CA ILE A 381 -1.84 -22.69 11.69
C ILE A 381 -1.40 -21.37 11.05
N ASP A 382 -0.29 -20.80 11.55
CA ASP A 382 0.38 -19.64 10.94
C ASP A 382 1.03 -20.02 9.58
N PRO A 383 1.41 -19.02 8.78
CA PRO A 383 2.18 -19.23 7.56
C PRO A 383 3.39 -20.15 7.75
N PRO A 384 3.52 -21.22 6.94
CA PRO A 384 4.60 -22.18 7.10
C PRO A 384 5.95 -21.67 6.61
N PHE A 385 7.04 -22.28 7.10
CA PHE A 385 8.41 -22.03 6.68
C PHE A 385 9.10 -23.33 6.28
N TRP A 386 9.84 -23.30 5.18
CA TRP A 386 10.64 -24.44 4.73
C TRP A 386 12.00 -24.46 5.42
N SER A 387 12.50 -25.66 5.69
CA SER A 387 13.92 -25.85 5.97
C SER A 387 14.74 -25.55 4.71
N PRO A 388 15.98 -25.06 4.85
CA PRO A 388 16.84 -24.75 3.72
C PRO A 388 17.10 -25.93 2.77
N ASP A 389 17.06 -27.18 3.27
CA ASP A 389 17.18 -28.40 2.47
C ASP A 389 15.85 -28.85 1.84
N GLY A 390 14.76 -28.17 2.15
CA GLY A 390 13.41 -28.52 1.67
C GLY A 390 12.84 -29.85 2.20
N ALA A 391 13.43 -30.42 3.25
CA ALA A 391 12.98 -31.68 3.83
C ALA A 391 11.87 -31.52 4.87
N TRP A 392 11.81 -30.36 5.52
CA TRP A 392 10.90 -30.07 6.62
C TRP A 392 10.12 -28.78 6.40
N ILE A 393 8.97 -28.69 7.06
CA ILE A 393 8.10 -27.51 7.11
C ILE A 393 7.83 -27.21 8.57
N ALA A 394 8.14 -25.97 8.99
CA ALA A 394 7.84 -25.45 10.33
C ALA A 394 6.59 -24.57 10.29
N PHE A 395 5.78 -24.63 11.35
CA PHE A 395 4.59 -23.81 11.51
C PHE A 395 4.27 -23.59 13.00
N ARG A 396 3.66 -22.47 13.31
CA ARG A 396 3.09 -22.19 14.63
C ARG A 396 1.61 -22.56 14.63
N THR A 397 1.13 -23.10 15.74
CA THR A 397 -0.27 -23.46 15.94
C THR A 397 -0.77 -23.04 17.31
N GLN A 398 -2.09 -22.91 17.44
CA GLN A 398 -2.78 -22.77 18.73
C GLN A 398 -3.47 -24.10 19.08
N ASP A 399 -3.40 -24.49 20.35
CA ASP A 399 -3.98 -25.74 20.86
C ASP A 399 -5.48 -25.67 21.19
N GLY A 400 -6.15 -24.56 20.86
CA GLY A 400 -7.56 -24.31 21.19
C GLY A 400 -7.86 -24.00 22.67
N LEU A 401 -6.86 -24.11 23.55
CA LEU A 401 -6.92 -23.75 24.97
C LEU A 401 -6.15 -22.47 25.28
N GLY A 402 -5.69 -21.77 24.24
CA GLY A 402 -4.85 -20.56 24.35
C GLY A 402 -3.36 -20.87 24.48
N GLY A 403 -2.95 -22.13 24.38
CA GLY A 403 -1.54 -22.54 24.27
C GLY A 403 -1.08 -22.39 22.81
N GLU A 404 0.14 -21.89 22.63
CA GLU A 404 0.79 -21.80 21.31
C GLU A 404 2.09 -22.62 21.32
N ASP A 405 2.31 -23.34 20.21
CA ASP A 405 3.49 -24.19 20.03
C ASP A 405 4.00 -24.10 18.59
N VAL A 406 5.29 -24.32 18.40
CA VAL A 406 5.94 -24.41 17.10
C VAL A 406 6.24 -25.88 16.78
N TYR A 407 5.74 -26.35 15.66
CA TYR A 407 5.95 -27.70 15.15
C TYR A 407 6.80 -27.69 13.89
N ILE A 408 7.47 -28.79 13.65
CA ILE A 408 8.00 -29.16 12.33
C ILE A 408 7.40 -30.49 11.87
N VAL A 409 7.16 -30.60 10.58
CA VAL A 409 6.69 -31.81 9.93
C VAL A 409 7.54 -32.11 8.70
N ARG A 410 7.82 -33.39 8.43
CA ARG A 410 8.47 -33.77 7.17
C ARG A 410 7.56 -33.46 5.99
N ARG A 411 8.18 -33.09 4.86
CA ARG A 411 7.49 -32.81 3.60
C ARG A 411 6.55 -33.94 3.16
N ASP A 412 6.87 -35.21 3.50
CA ASP A 412 6.05 -36.39 3.20
C ASP A 412 4.99 -36.66 4.27
N GLY A 413 4.89 -35.83 5.32
CA GLY A 413 3.97 -36.03 6.44
C GLY A 413 4.37 -37.11 7.45
N SER A 414 5.51 -37.78 7.28
CA SER A 414 5.85 -39.00 8.06
C SER A 414 6.28 -38.75 9.51
N GLU A 415 6.79 -37.57 9.83
CA GLU A 415 7.29 -37.25 11.19
C GLU A 415 6.88 -35.84 11.55
N MET A 416 6.25 -35.64 12.71
CA MET A 416 5.89 -34.33 13.24
C MET A 416 6.35 -34.21 14.69
N LYS A 417 6.94 -33.09 15.08
CA LYS A 417 7.41 -32.85 16.45
C LYS A 417 7.31 -31.38 16.86
N SER A 418 7.05 -31.14 18.16
CA SER A 418 7.08 -29.82 18.78
C SER A 418 8.52 -29.39 19.04
N LEU A 419 8.85 -28.15 18.74
CA LEU A 419 10.15 -27.54 19.00
C LEU A 419 10.13 -26.54 20.17
N SER A 420 9.01 -25.87 20.43
CA SER A 420 8.93 -24.87 21.51
C SER A 420 8.68 -25.48 22.89
N LYS A 421 8.48 -26.80 22.97
CA LYS A 421 8.23 -27.50 24.24
C LYS A 421 9.31 -27.25 25.31
N ASN A 422 10.57 -27.16 24.90
CA ASN A 422 11.71 -26.99 25.78
C ASN A 422 12.06 -25.51 26.07
N LEU A 423 11.33 -24.57 25.47
CA LEU A 423 11.51 -23.14 25.74
C LEU A 423 10.82 -22.74 27.05
N PRO A 424 11.34 -21.69 27.74
CA PRO A 424 10.73 -21.18 28.97
C PRO A 424 9.25 -20.86 28.79
N ALA A 425 8.42 -21.20 29.79
CA ALA A 425 7.00 -20.86 29.77
C ALA A 425 6.76 -19.35 29.78
N GLU A 426 7.65 -18.59 30.42
CA GLU A 426 7.68 -17.12 30.33
C GLU A 426 8.06 -16.68 28.92
N GLY A 427 7.35 -15.72 28.38
CA GLY A 427 7.58 -15.20 27.01
C GLY A 427 6.81 -15.93 25.92
N LYS A 428 6.05 -16.98 26.26
CA LYS A 428 5.10 -17.56 25.29
C LYS A 428 4.00 -16.54 24.94
N PRO A 429 3.48 -16.51 23.72
CA PRO A 429 3.84 -17.41 22.62
C PRO A 429 5.21 -17.10 22.01
N TYR A 430 5.79 -18.06 21.28
CA TYR A 430 7.02 -17.85 20.53
C TYR A 430 6.70 -17.65 19.05
N ILE A 431 7.33 -16.64 18.45
CA ILE A 431 7.22 -16.33 17.03
C ILE A 431 8.46 -16.87 16.32
N MET A 432 8.23 -17.59 15.24
CA MET A 432 9.28 -18.08 14.37
C MET A 432 9.63 -17.01 13.34
N ASP A 433 10.89 -16.60 13.27
CA ASP A 433 11.34 -15.56 12.35
C ASP A 433 12.08 -16.14 11.14
N SER A 434 12.94 -17.13 11.31
CA SER A 434 13.74 -17.67 10.23
C SER A 434 14.25 -19.07 10.52
N TRP A 435 14.46 -19.86 9.46
CA TRP A 435 15.12 -21.17 9.53
C TRP A 435 16.52 -21.08 8.94
N LEU A 436 17.53 -21.35 9.78
CA LEU A 436 18.93 -21.53 9.38
C LEU A 436 19.17 -23.01 9.04
N THR A 437 20.39 -23.35 8.66
CA THR A 437 20.74 -24.72 8.23
C THR A 437 20.23 -25.81 9.17
N ASP A 438 20.52 -25.67 10.48
CA ASP A 438 20.11 -26.66 11.51
C ASP A 438 19.34 -26.01 12.67
N ASN A 439 19.16 -24.70 12.67
CA ASN A 439 18.54 -23.97 13.77
C ASN A 439 17.40 -23.07 13.24
N ILE A 440 16.39 -22.93 14.10
CA ILE A 440 15.28 -21.99 13.87
C ILE A 440 15.45 -20.84 14.88
N ILE A 441 15.27 -19.62 14.40
CA ILE A 441 15.21 -18.45 15.26
C ILE A 441 13.78 -18.29 15.76
N MET A 442 13.62 -18.37 17.08
CA MET A 442 12.36 -18.16 17.77
C MET A 442 12.52 -17.02 18.78
N ARG A 443 11.65 -16.05 18.74
CA ARG A 443 11.61 -14.95 19.72
C ARG A 443 10.35 -15.01 20.57
N SER A 444 10.46 -14.55 21.81
CA SER A 444 9.29 -14.37 22.68
C SER A 444 8.39 -13.26 22.10
N ALA A 445 7.09 -13.50 22.07
CA ALA A 445 6.11 -12.48 21.69
C ALA A 445 5.80 -11.50 22.83
N LEU A 446 6.02 -11.93 24.06
CA LEU A 446 5.82 -11.15 25.28
C LEU A 446 7.14 -10.97 26.03
N PRO A 447 7.34 -9.84 26.72
CA PRO A 447 8.51 -9.67 27.57
C PRO A 447 8.45 -10.64 28.75
N ARG A 448 9.62 -11.09 29.21
CA ARG A 448 9.73 -11.93 30.42
C ARG A 448 9.36 -11.10 31.65
N THR A 449 8.53 -11.66 32.52
CA THR A 449 8.11 -10.99 33.78
C THR A 449 9.25 -10.72 34.74
N SER A 450 10.33 -11.51 34.68
CA SER A 450 11.50 -11.39 35.54
C SER A 450 12.48 -10.28 35.14
N GLY A 451 12.30 -9.59 34.02
CA GLY A 451 13.26 -8.57 33.57
C GLY A 451 12.71 -7.60 32.54
N ASN A 452 11.44 -7.70 32.20
CA ASN A 452 10.80 -6.90 31.14
C ASN A 452 11.57 -6.97 29.79
N THR A 453 12.19 -8.13 29.51
CA THR A 453 13.03 -8.35 28.33
C THR A 453 12.42 -9.36 27.38
N TYR A 454 12.63 -9.14 26.09
CA TYR A 454 12.32 -10.10 25.02
C TYR A 454 13.56 -10.96 24.77
N THR A 455 13.37 -12.28 24.68
CA THR A 455 14.46 -13.21 24.43
C THR A 455 14.31 -13.87 23.07
N SER A 456 15.37 -13.86 22.28
CA SER A 456 15.47 -14.63 21.03
C SER A 456 16.31 -15.89 21.28
N TYR A 457 15.87 -17.02 20.73
CA TYR A 457 16.49 -18.34 20.88
C TYR A 457 16.91 -18.90 19.53
N LEU A 458 18.06 -19.57 19.52
CA LEU A 458 18.39 -20.54 18.47
C LEU A 458 17.92 -21.92 18.94
N VAL A 459 16.95 -22.48 18.23
CA VAL A 459 16.36 -23.78 18.53
C VAL A 459 16.81 -24.78 17.48
N ARG A 460 17.50 -25.84 17.88
CA ARG A 460 17.96 -26.86 16.96
C ARG A 460 16.78 -27.68 16.45
N ALA A 461 16.66 -27.81 15.13
CA ALA A 461 15.55 -28.51 14.50
C ALA A 461 15.56 -30.02 14.74
N SER A 462 16.76 -30.62 14.90
CA SER A 462 16.91 -32.07 15.08
C SER A 462 16.38 -32.59 16.44
N ASP A 463 16.65 -31.88 17.54
CA ASP A 463 16.34 -32.35 18.90
C ASP A 463 15.55 -31.35 19.77
N GLY A 464 15.27 -30.14 19.28
CA GLY A 464 14.57 -29.08 20.02
C GLY A 464 15.42 -28.45 21.13
N SER A 465 16.73 -28.74 21.21
CA SER A 465 17.61 -28.05 22.15
C SER A 465 17.70 -26.56 21.81
N ALA A 466 17.62 -25.71 22.83
CA ALA A 466 17.55 -24.26 22.64
C ALA A 466 18.66 -23.55 23.43
N ARG A 467 19.22 -22.49 22.84
CA ARG A 467 20.10 -21.57 23.52
C ARG A 467 19.64 -20.14 23.28
N PRO A 468 19.72 -19.25 24.30
CA PRO A 468 19.44 -17.84 24.09
C PRO A 468 20.47 -17.25 23.12
N MET A 469 19.99 -16.37 22.26
CA MET A 469 20.79 -15.61 21.31
C MET A 469 21.07 -14.21 21.86
N PHE A 470 20.03 -13.51 22.32
CA PHE A 470 20.12 -12.26 23.07
C PHE A 470 18.83 -11.98 23.85
N GLU A 471 18.99 -11.11 24.88
CA GLU A 471 17.90 -10.52 25.65
C GLU A 471 17.94 -9.00 25.49
N THR A 472 16.79 -8.36 25.28
CA THR A 472 16.69 -6.92 25.04
C THR A 472 15.41 -6.35 25.66
N GLU A 473 15.45 -5.09 26.11
CA GLU A 473 14.27 -4.37 26.61
C GLU A 473 13.26 -4.06 25.51
N ALA A 474 13.69 -4.02 24.25
CA ALA A 474 12.84 -3.87 23.10
C ALA A 474 12.82 -5.15 22.25
N ALA A 475 11.67 -5.46 21.68
CA ALA A 475 11.54 -6.58 20.76
C ALA A 475 12.37 -6.31 19.50
N LYS A 476 13.49 -7.03 19.34
CA LYS A 476 14.11 -7.14 18.01
C LYS A 476 13.22 -7.97 17.14
N SER A 477 12.93 -7.50 15.94
CA SER A 477 11.95 -8.15 15.08
C SER A 477 12.52 -8.51 13.72
N GLN A 478 11.88 -9.50 13.10
CA GLN A 478 12.04 -9.86 11.69
C GLN A 478 13.44 -10.34 11.30
N PHE A 479 13.99 -11.25 12.11
CA PHE A 479 15.23 -11.90 11.72
C PHE A 479 15.06 -12.68 10.44
N THR A 480 15.67 -12.20 9.36
CA THR A 480 15.60 -12.82 8.04
C THR A 480 16.99 -13.31 7.64
N ALA A 481 17.10 -14.62 7.41
CA ALA A 481 18.36 -15.21 6.99
C ALA A 481 18.66 -14.90 5.52
N ALA A 482 19.92 -14.57 5.25
CA ALA A 482 20.42 -14.55 3.88
C ALA A 482 20.34 -15.96 3.24
N PRO A 483 20.03 -16.10 1.95
CA PRO A 483 19.98 -17.40 1.29
C PRO A 483 21.27 -18.22 1.41
N ASP A 484 22.43 -17.57 1.51
CA ASP A 484 23.74 -18.23 1.75
C ASP A 484 23.96 -18.64 3.22
N ALA A 485 23.00 -18.41 4.09
CA ALA A 485 23.00 -18.72 5.52
C ALA A 485 24.17 -18.11 6.32
N THR A 486 24.78 -17.02 5.85
CA THR A 486 25.94 -16.40 6.50
C THR A 486 25.58 -15.23 7.42
N LEU A 487 24.50 -14.51 7.09
CA LEU A 487 24.03 -13.32 7.82
C LEU A 487 22.54 -13.38 8.13
N LEU A 488 22.17 -12.63 9.16
CA LEU A 488 20.79 -12.28 9.50
C LEU A 488 20.60 -10.78 9.32
N ALA A 489 19.52 -10.36 8.67
CA ALA A 489 19.05 -8.99 8.69
C ALA A 489 17.93 -8.86 9.72
N TYR A 490 17.84 -7.71 10.40
CA TYR A 490 16.80 -7.45 11.40
C TYR A 490 16.59 -5.96 11.64
N ASP A 491 15.43 -5.61 12.18
CA ASP A 491 15.13 -4.29 12.70
C ASP A 491 15.48 -4.21 14.18
N ASP A 492 16.34 -3.26 14.53
CA ASP A 492 16.73 -2.92 15.90
C ASP A 492 16.03 -1.62 16.31
N TYR A 493 14.91 -1.75 17.01
CA TYR A 493 14.09 -0.62 17.44
C TYR A 493 14.50 -0.13 18.84
N ASP A 494 14.75 1.18 18.95
CA ASP A 494 14.94 1.88 20.23
C ASP A 494 13.67 2.66 20.58
N PRO A 495 12.89 2.23 21.58
CA PRO A 495 11.64 2.89 21.95
C PRO A 495 11.83 4.28 22.53
N THR A 496 13.00 4.60 23.10
CA THR A 496 13.28 5.90 23.71
C THR A 496 13.46 6.99 22.65
N SER A 497 14.19 6.69 21.60
CA SER A 497 14.43 7.62 20.48
C SER A 497 13.48 7.41 19.30
N GLN A 498 12.59 6.40 19.37
CA GLN A 498 11.72 5.94 18.27
C GLN A 498 12.50 5.66 16.98
N LYS A 499 13.73 5.17 17.14
CA LYS A 499 14.64 4.91 16.05
C LYS A 499 14.60 3.45 15.64
N HIS A 500 14.35 3.21 14.34
CA HIS A 500 14.51 1.93 13.68
C HIS A 500 15.86 1.87 12.99
N THR A 501 16.60 0.81 13.21
CA THR A 501 17.93 0.60 12.62
C THR A 501 17.96 -0.74 11.93
N LEU A 502 18.02 -0.74 10.58
CA LEU A 502 18.28 -1.96 9.83
C LEU A 502 19.71 -2.41 10.08
N LYS A 503 19.88 -3.60 10.60
CA LYS A 503 21.18 -4.21 10.90
C LYS A 503 21.34 -5.57 10.25
N VAL A 504 22.59 -5.96 10.03
CA VAL A 504 22.97 -7.35 9.74
C VAL A 504 23.94 -7.84 10.79
N MET A 505 23.95 -9.16 11.03
CA MET A 505 24.88 -9.81 11.94
C MET A 505 25.14 -11.25 11.49
N GLY A 506 26.16 -11.90 12.04
CA GLY A 506 26.37 -13.34 11.87
C GLY A 506 25.18 -14.15 12.37
N THR A 507 24.97 -15.34 11.81
CA THR A 507 23.86 -16.23 12.20
C THR A 507 23.97 -16.75 13.64
N ASP A 508 25.10 -16.55 14.29
CA ASP A 508 25.34 -16.82 15.73
C ASP A 508 25.09 -15.61 16.63
N GLY A 509 24.72 -14.45 16.07
CA GLY A 509 24.52 -13.18 16.76
C GLY A 509 25.76 -12.29 16.80
N SER A 510 26.88 -12.71 16.18
CA SER A 510 28.15 -11.96 16.19
C SER A 510 28.19 -10.79 15.21
N ASN A 511 29.07 -9.82 15.49
CA ASN A 511 29.44 -8.72 14.59
C ASN A 511 28.25 -7.93 13.99
N PRO A 512 27.34 -7.34 14.78
CA PRO A 512 26.25 -6.55 14.28
C PRO A 512 26.75 -5.29 13.56
N GLN A 513 26.27 -5.06 12.33
CA GLN A 513 26.59 -3.89 11.51
C GLN A 513 25.31 -3.13 11.15
N THR A 514 25.34 -1.81 11.21
CA THR A 514 24.25 -0.94 10.80
C THR A 514 24.30 -0.71 9.30
N LEU A 515 23.17 -0.92 8.62
CA LEU A 515 22.98 -0.65 7.19
C LEU A 515 22.22 0.66 6.94
N ALA A 516 21.16 0.94 7.71
CA ALA A 516 20.34 2.13 7.54
C ALA A 516 19.64 2.51 8.86
N ASN A 517 19.27 3.79 8.97
CA ASN A 517 18.59 4.33 10.16
C ASN A 517 17.35 5.14 9.75
N PHE A 518 16.27 4.98 10.50
CA PHE A 518 15.00 5.70 10.29
C PHE A 518 14.45 6.13 11.66
N THR A 519 13.68 7.22 11.67
CA THR A 519 13.07 7.74 12.91
C THR A 519 11.56 7.80 12.77
N GLY A 520 10.84 7.24 13.73
CA GLY A 520 9.41 7.02 13.64
C GLY A 520 9.06 5.84 12.71
N GLY A 521 7.79 5.51 12.55
CA GLY A 521 7.33 4.47 11.62
C GLY A 521 7.77 3.05 12.00
N GLY A 522 8.15 2.24 10.99
CA GLY A 522 8.59 0.85 11.16
C GLY A 522 9.19 0.27 9.89
N ILE A 523 10.09 -0.69 10.05
CA ILE A 523 10.72 -1.43 8.94
C ILE A 523 10.05 -2.79 8.82
N TYR A 524 9.30 -3.04 7.72
CA TYR A 524 8.64 -4.34 7.44
C TYR A 524 8.02 -4.38 6.05
N PRO A 525 8.15 -5.50 5.27
CA PRO A 525 9.03 -6.66 5.51
C PRO A 525 10.50 -6.36 5.17
N ILE A 526 11.41 -7.25 5.61
CA ILE A 526 12.83 -7.28 5.23
C ILE A 526 13.05 -8.53 4.37
N VAL A 527 13.61 -8.38 3.17
CA VAL A 527 13.77 -9.48 2.20
C VAL A 527 15.15 -9.46 1.56
N TRP A 528 15.84 -10.59 1.58
CA TRP A 528 17.11 -10.78 0.90
C TRP A 528 16.92 -11.08 -0.58
N SER A 529 17.84 -10.59 -1.40
CA SER A 529 17.94 -11.03 -2.80
C SER A 529 18.41 -12.49 -2.89
N PRO A 530 18.05 -13.23 -3.95
CA PRO A 530 18.43 -14.64 -4.11
C PRO A 530 19.94 -14.89 -4.06
N ASN A 531 20.75 -13.93 -4.49
CA ASN A 531 22.22 -14.00 -4.46
C ASN A 531 22.85 -13.51 -3.15
N SER A 532 22.06 -13.18 -2.12
CA SER A 532 22.50 -12.68 -0.80
C SER A 532 23.31 -11.38 -0.83
N GLN A 533 23.26 -10.60 -1.90
CA GLN A 533 24.04 -9.35 -2.03
C GLN A 533 23.25 -8.11 -1.68
N TRP A 534 21.93 -8.19 -1.71
CA TRP A 534 21.03 -7.07 -1.50
C TRP A 534 19.94 -7.40 -0.49
N ILE A 535 19.46 -6.38 0.18
CA ILE A 535 18.31 -6.44 1.09
C ILE A 535 17.32 -5.37 0.65
N THR A 536 16.06 -5.75 0.39
CA THR A 536 14.96 -4.81 0.27
C THR A 536 14.16 -4.78 1.54
N PHE A 537 13.62 -3.64 1.86
CA PHE A 537 12.72 -3.46 2.99
C PHE A 537 11.76 -2.32 2.72
N ASN A 538 10.61 -2.38 3.36
CA ASN A 538 9.66 -1.29 3.35
C ASN A 538 9.78 -0.50 4.66
N TYR A 539 9.84 0.81 4.56
CA TYR A 539 9.73 1.74 5.67
C TYR A 539 8.34 2.34 5.68
N ASN A 540 7.54 1.92 6.65
CA ASN A 540 6.21 2.44 6.88
C ASN A 540 6.31 3.63 7.84
N SER A 541 5.71 4.75 7.46
CA SER A 541 5.63 5.94 8.29
C SER A 541 4.25 6.57 8.16
N ILE A 542 3.98 7.54 9.01
CA ILE A 542 2.84 8.41 8.84
C ILE A 542 3.40 9.70 8.25
N SER A 543 2.91 10.05 7.06
CA SER A 543 3.27 11.31 6.42
C SER A 543 2.77 12.51 7.23
N THR A 544 3.31 13.67 6.96
CA THR A 544 2.98 14.92 7.68
C THR A 544 1.51 15.32 7.60
N ASP A 545 0.76 14.78 6.62
CA ASP A 545 -0.68 14.94 6.47
C ASP A 545 -1.51 13.87 7.22
N GLY A 546 -0.86 13.05 8.05
CA GLY A 546 -1.51 12.02 8.85
C GLY A 546 -1.84 10.74 8.07
N LYS A 547 -1.46 10.64 6.78
CA LYS A 547 -1.74 9.45 5.98
C LYS A 547 -0.62 8.42 6.07
N PRO A 548 -0.93 7.13 5.94
CA PRO A 548 0.08 6.10 5.78
C PRO A 548 0.97 6.40 4.57
N SER A 549 2.27 6.23 4.75
CA SER A 549 3.28 6.33 3.71
C SER A 549 4.20 5.13 3.80
N ALA A 550 4.43 4.50 2.67
CA ALA A 550 5.31 3.35 2.55
C ALA A 550 6.38 3.64 1.50
N GLU A 551 7.64 3.44 1.87
CA GLU A 551 8.76 3.60 0.95
C GLU A 551 9.61 2.36 0.94
N VAL A 552 9.80 1.77 -0.24
CA VAL A 552 10.61 0.57 -0.43
C VAL A 552 12.04 0.97 -0.75
N TYR A 553 12.95 0.47 0.05
CA TYR A 553 14.38 0.67 -0.12
C TYR A 553 15.09 -0.62 -0.53
N ILE A 554 16.24 -0.47 -1.18
CA ILE A 554 17.23 -1.52 -1.37
C ILE A 554 18.56 -1.06 -0.80
N VAL A 555 19.24 -1.92 -0.07
CA VAL A 555 20.56 -1.67 0.48
C VAL A 555 21.51 -2.82 0.14
N SER A 556 22.76 -2.50 -0.18
CA SER A 556 23.79 -3.53 -0.36
C SER A 556 24.11 -4.21 0.98
N ARG A 557 24.49 -5.48 0.92
CA ARG A 557 24.87 -6.31 2.08
C ARG A 557 25.90 -5.66 2.99
N ASP A 558 26.80 -4.84 2.45
CA ASP A 558 27.85 -4.13 3.18
C ASP A 558 27.44 -2.71 3.61
N GLY A 559 26.21 -2.29 3.32
CA GLY A 559 25.65 -0.99 3.71
C GLY A 559 26.16 0.20 2.89
N LYS A 560 26.99 0.01 1.86
CA LYS A 560 27.59 1.13 1.09
C LYS A 560 26.62 1.77 0.10
N THR A 561 25.63 1.03 -0.35
CA THR A 561 24.63 1.52 -1.31
C THR A 561 23.25 1.40 -0.68
N LEU A 562 22.51 2.51 -0.61
CA LEU A 562 21.10 2.56 -0.19
C LEU A 562 20.33 3.37 -1.24
N SER A 563 19.26 2.83 -1.77
CA SER A 563 18.41 3.50 -2.77
C SER A 563 16.93 3.28 -2.50
N SER A 564 16.11 4.30 -2.76
CA SER A 564 14.66 4.18 -2.79
C SER A 564 14.23 3.57 -4.12
N LEU A 565 13.35 2.58 -4.08
CA LEU A 565 12.85 1.86 -5.26
C LEU A 565 11.40 2.22 -5.60
N TYR A 566 10.57 2.46 -4.58
CA TYR A 566 9.15 2.65 -4.75
C TYR A 566 8.57 3.46 -3.59
N LYS A 567 7.57 4.30 -3.87
CA LYS A 567 6.77 4.99 -2.86
C LYS A 567 5.30 4.75 -3.12
N GLY A 568 4.57 4.46 -2.06
CA GLY A 568 3.14 4.21 -2.07
C GLY A 568 2.49 4.54 -0.73
N THR A 569 1.25 4.13 -0.57
CA THR A 569 0.50 4.36 0.69
C THR A 569 0.66 3.20 1.66
N THR A 570 0.61 1.97 1.16
CA THR A 570 0.68 0.76 1.97
C THR A 570 1.32 -0.35 1.15
N VAL A 571 2.50 -0.81 1.54
CA VAL A 571 3.18 -1.93 0.90
C VAL A 571 2.99 -3.20 1.74
N GLY A 572 2.41 -4.23 1.13
CA GLY A 572 2.17 -5.53 1.76
C GLY A 572 3.36 -6.47 1.62
N ARG A 573 3.78 -6.76 0.41
CA ARG A 573 4.82 -7.76 0.12
C ARG A 573 5.90 -7.22 -0.80
N LEU A 574 7.11 -7.78 -0.61
CA LEU A 574 8.26 -7.57 -1.47
C LEU A 574 8.78 -8.94 -1.91
N LEU A 575 8.92 -9.15 -3.22
CA LEU A 575 9.35 -10.43 -3.78
C LEU A 575 10.41 -10.20 -4.86
N PHE A 576 11.62 -10.68 -4.64
CA PHE A 576 12.59 -10.74 -5.72
C PHE A 576 12.18 -11.79 -6.75
N SER A 577 12.39 -11.48 -8.02
CA SER A 577 12.38 -12.52 -9.05
C SER A 577 13.48 -13.57 -8.78
N PRO A 578 13.32 -14.83 -9.20
CA PRO A 578 14.31 -15.88 -8.95
C PRO A 578 15.72 -15.54 -9.46
N ASN A 579 15.81 -14.78 -10.57
CA ASN A 579 17.08 -14.30 -11.11
C ASN A 579 17.62 -13.03 -10.44
N GLY A 580 16.93 -12.47 -9.45
CA GLY A 580 17.34 -11.29 -8.70
C GLY A 580 17.35 -9.97 -9.47
N LYS A 581 16.82 -9.91 -10.70
CA LYS A 581 16.87 -8.72 -11.56
C LYS A 581 15.69 -7.76 -11.35
N TYR A 582 14.61 -8.25 -10.76
CA TYR A 582 13.37 -7.51 -10.54
C TYR A 582 12.88 -7.67 -9.12
N LEU A 583 12.20 -6.65 -8.65
CA LEU A 583 11.45 -6.68 -7.40
C LEU A 583 9.97 -6.50 -7.73
N LEU A 584 9.12 -7.40 -7.23
CA LEU A 584 7.69 -7.23 -7.21
C LEU A 584 7.30 -6.55 -5.89
N VAL A 585 6.57 -5.46 -5.98
CA VAL A 585 6.02 -4.70 -4.86
C VAL A 585 4.50 -4.82 -4.90
N GLU A 586 3.91 -5.37 -3.86
CA GLU A 586 2.46 -5.41 -3.67
C GLU A 586 2.03 -4.18 -2.87
N GLU A 587 1.29 -3.28 -3.49
CA GLU A 587 0.61 -2.20 -2.80
C GLU A 587 -0.79 -2.64 -2.43
N THR A 588 -1.11 -2.65 -1.13
CA THR A 588 -2.45 -3.02 -0.64
C THR A 588 -3.34 -1.78 -0.61
N THR A 589 -4.53 -1.91 -1.17
CA THR A 589 -5.59 -0.90 -1.04
C THR A 589 -6.51 -1.24 0.13
N SER A 590 -7.30 -0.28 0.62
CA SER A 590 -8.25 -0.49 1.72
C SER A 590 -9.39 -1.49 1.40
N SER A 591 -9.53 -1.88 0.14
CA SER A 591 -10.54 -2.83 -0.35
C SER A 591 -9.86 -4.11 -0.82
N MET A 592 -9.41 -4.98 0.06
CA MET A 592 -8.95 -6.37 -0.16
C MET A 592 -8.24 -6.70 -1.50
N GLY A 593 -7.97 -5.74 -2.35
CA GLY A 593 -7.22 -5.85 -3.60
C GLY A 593 -5.99 -4.95 -3.56
N GLY A 594 -4.99 -5.23 -4.38
CA GLY A 594 -3.77 -4.45 -4.45
C GLY A 594 -3.27 -4.33 -5.89
N HIS A 595 -2.42 -3.36 -6.10
CA HIS A 595 -1.66 -3.25 -7.34
C HIS A 595 -0.31 -3.94 -7.20
N LEU A 596 0.11 -4.65 -8.23
CA LEU A 596 1.44 -5.20 -8.31
C LEU A 596 2.32 -4.31 -9.18
N PHE A 597 3.41 -3.85 -8.61
CA PHE A 597 4.42 -3.07 -9.32
C PHE A 597 5.67 -3.91 -9.53
N LEU A 598 6.20 -3.88 -10.74
CA LEU A 598 7.46 -4.52 -11.08
C LEU A 598 8.54 -3.44 -11.21
N VAL A 599 9.57 -3.54 -10.38
CA VAL A 599 10.74 -2.65 -10.40
C VAL A 599 11.90 -3.39 -11.08
N ASN A 600 12.41 -2.83 -12.16
CA ASN A 600 13.66 -3.29 -12.76
C ASN A 600 14.85 -2.75 -11.93
N LEU A 601 15.59 -3.62 -11.27
CA LEU A 601 16.65 -3.22 -10.35
C LEU A 601 17.90 -2.64 -11.06
N ALA A 602 18.09 -2.91 -12.34
CA ALA A 602 19.19 -2.33 -13.11
C ALA A 602 18.91 -0.91 -13.59
N THR A 603 17.66 -0.62 -14.00
CA THR A 603 17.24 0.69 -14.53
C THR A 603 16.47 1.54 -13.53
N LEU A 604 15.97 0.95 -12.42
CA LEU A 604 15.06 1.51 -11.45
C LEU A 604 13.69 1.92 -12.04
N GLU A 605 13.40 1.45 -13.25
CA GLU A 605 12.11 1.66 -13.88
C GLU A 605 11.03 0.83 -13.18
N THR A 606 9.90 1.47 -12.85
CA THR A 606 8.75 0.82 -12.23
C THR A 606 7.59 0.80 -13.20
N LYS A 607 6.93 -0.35 -13.33
CA LYS A 607 5.70 -0.51 -14.12
C LYS A 607 4.63 -1.26 -13.34
N ILE A 608 3.36 -0.94 -13.60
CA ILE A 608 2.24 -1.74 -13.10
C ILE A 608 2.24 -3.08 -13.83
N LEU A 609 2.16 -4.16 -13.07
CA LEU A 609 2.07 -5.49 -13.63
C LEU A 609 0.64 -5.72 -14.12
N GLN A 610 0.51 -6.00 -15.42
CA GLN A 610 -0.75 -6.42 -16.03
C GLN A 610 -0.59 -7.86 -16.51
N ALA A 611 -1.44 -8.77 -16.03
CA ALA A 611 -1.40 -10.14 -16.54
C ALA A 611 -2.06 -10.21 -17.93
N PRO A 612 -1.42 -10.87 -18.89
CA PRO A 612 -2.05 -11.13 -20.17
C PRO A 612 -3.35 -11.91 -20.00
N GLY A 613 -4.46 -11.35 -20.49
CA GLY A 613 -5.79 -12.00 -20.46
C GLY A 613 -6.56 -11.86 -19.16
N LEU A 614 -6.09 -11.06 -18.19
CA LEU A 614 -6.88 -10.67 -17.03
C LEU A 614 -7.88 -9.59 -17.41
N SER A 615 -9.15 -9.85 -17.09
CA SER A 615 -10.16 -8.80 -17.17
C SER A 615 -9.99 -7.85 -15.98
N THR A 616 -10.53 -6.64 -16.10
CA THR A 616 -10.58 -5.65 -15.00
C THR A 616 -11.48 -6.07 -13.83
N ASP A 617 -12.06 -7.29 -13.89
CA ASP A 617 -13.03 -7.81 -12.92
C ASP A 617 -12.38 -8.52 -11.75
N TYR A 618 -11.04 -8.54 -11.67
CA TYR A 618 -10.28 -9.23 -10.63
C TYR A 618 -9.15 -8.36 -10.08
N ASP A 619 -8.98 -8.42 -8.77
CA ASP A 619 -7.77 -7.95 -8.10
C ASP A 619 -6.78 -9.08 -7.90
N TRP A 620 -5.49 -8.74 -7.86
CA TRP A 620 -4.42 -9.66 -7.54
C TRP A 620 -4.21 -9.70 -6.03
N TYR A 621 -3.96 -10.88 -5.50
CA TYR A 621 -3.70 -11.05 -4.09
C TYR A 621 -2.65 -12.13 -3.83
N ALA A 622 -1.82 -11.91 -2.78
CA ALA A 622 -0.87 -12.88 -2.27
C ALA A 622 0.05 -13.50 -3.34
N PRO A 623 0.75 -12.68 -4.15
CA PRO A 623 1.67 -13.21 -5.15
C PRO A 623 2.77 -14.03 -4.50
N SER A 624 3.19 -15.10 -5.17
CA SER A 624 4.32 -15.91 -4.76
C SER A 624 5.13 -16.36 -5.98
N TRP A 625 6.43 -16.21 -5.90
CA TRP A 625 7.31 -16.55 -7.00
C TRP A 625 7.88 -17.95 -6.80
N ARG A 626 7.61 -18.84 -7.73
CA ARG A 626 8.22 -20.17 -7.76
C ARG A 626 9.59 -20.05 -8.41
N PRO A 627 10.66 -20.47 -7.70
CA PRO A 627 12.03 -20.45 -8.23
C PRO A 627 12.22 -21.25 -9.52
#